data_8baf60e28f25b1eb44015c0af70074ce
#
_entry.id   8baf60e28f25b1eb44015c0af70074ce
#
_cell.length_a   1.000
_cell.length_b   1.000
_cell.length_c   1.000
_cell.angle_alpha   90.00
_cell.angle_beta   90.00
_cell.angle_gamma   90.00
#
_symmetry.space_group_name_H-M   'P 1'
#
loop_
_entity.id
_entity.type
_entity.pdbx_description
1 polymer ?
#
loop_
_entity_poly.entity_id
_entity_poly.type
_entity_poly.pdbx_seq_one_letter_code
_entity_poly.pdbx_strand_id
1 'polypeptide(L)'
;MTRNINRDIVTQEDVAKYAGVSRAIVSYVLNNGPRNVSEQTRNRVLNAIQVLGYRPNQHAQRLKLAASAAENSIGIIAGGKGSNLLERPYYSAIVANLFDRAHELNQQIRFFSFFENLTDPVFFNKNIHREEISSLILLHPSMMLSEPAHDQILRQMIERIDNIICLEQSIYNLPALVLDLSAAAEMAVSHLIELGHEHIGFLALSDDRIAGYKRALTLHGLPFREEYMCVLDGTAMLSSAYEMTIALIEQQPQLTALFAANDEAAIAAIAALHDRGLSVPDDIAITAIDNTETAAIIRPALTTVNVPRREMVEYAFQFLLSQRVHPVASPASIMLPIELIVRESSGAPRR
;
A
#
# COMPACT_ATOMS: atom_id res chain seq x y z
N MET A 1 38.17 -10.43 -29.77
CA MET A 1 38.72 -9.53 -28.71
C MET A 1 37.57 -9.06 -27.86
N THR A 2 37.27 -9.83 -26.82
CA THR A 2 36.22 -9.58 -25.81
C THR A 2 36.77 -8.55 -24.82
N ARG A 3 36.26 -7.32 -24.86
CA ARG A 3 36.55 -6.31 -23.84
C ARG A 3 35.87 -6.75 -22.53
N ASN A 4 36.67 -7.20 -21.57
CA ASN A 4 36.35 -7.29 -20.18
C ASN A 4 35.97 -5.87 -19.68
N ILE A 5 34.68 -5.62 -19.47
CA ILE A 5 34.23 -4.41 -18.81
C ILE A 5 34.32 -4.73 -17.29
N ASN A 6 35.52 -4.49 -16.75
CA ASN A 6 35.70 -4.30 -15.32
C ASN A 6 35.00 -2.97 -14.97
N ARG A 7 33.74 -2.99 -14.52
CA ARG A 7 33.08 -1.80 -13.97
C ARG A 7 33.81 -1.46 -12.68
N ASP A 8 34.65 -0.43 -12.75
CA ASP A 8 35.37 0.08 -11.58
C ASP A 8 34.37 0.39 -10.48
N ILE A 9 34.59 -0.22 -9.32
CA ILE A 9 33.74 -0.09 -8.15
C ILE A 9 33.92 1.33 -7.61
N VAL A 10 32.87 2.13 -7.64
CA VAL A 10 32.88 3.52 -7.13
C VAL A 10 33.22 3.51 -5.64
N THR A 11 34.23 4.28 -5.27
CA THR A 11 34.77 4.40 -3.91
C THR A 11 34.38 5.74 -3.27
N GLN A 12 34.60 5.87 -1.94
CA GLN A 12 34.45 7.18 -1.26
C GLN A 12 35.40 8.23 -1.85
N GLU A 13 36.55 7.83 -2.39
CA GLU A 13 37.51 8.70 -3.03
C GLU A 13 36.93 9.28 -4.33
N ASP A 14 36.24 8.47 -5.12
CA ASP A 14 35.59 8.91 -6.36
C ASP A 14 34.46 9.90 -6.07
N VAL A 15 33.65 9.62 -5.03
CA VAL A 15 32.61 10.55 -4.56
C VAL A 15 33.22 11.87 -4.10
N ALA A 16 34.32 11.81 -3.32
CA ALA A 16 35.02 12.99 -2.82
C ALA A 16 35.56 13.85 -3.97
N LYS A 17 36.19 13.20 -4.98
CA LYS A 17 36.69 13.85 -6.17
C LYS A 17 35.59 14.51 -7.00
N TYR A 18 34.47 13.83 -7.21
CA TYR A 18 33.34 14.36 -7.96
C TYR A 18 32.67 15.55 -7.23
N ALA A 19 32.49 15.43 -5.92
CA ALA A 19 31.87 16.47 -5.09
C ALA A 19 32.79 17.65 -4.78
N GLY A 20 34.10 17.56 -5.11
CA GLY A 20 35.10 18.60 -4.78
C GLY A 20 35.29 18.75 -3.25
N VAL A 21 35.36 17.65 -2.51
CA VAL A 21 35.51 17.62 -1.05
C VAL A 21 36.55 16.57 -0.63
N SER A 22 36.95 16.56 0.66
CA SER A 22 37.81 15.47 1.16
C SER A 22 37.00 14.21 1.44
N ARG A 23 37.65 13.02 1.42
CA ARG A 23 37.06 11.74 1.78
C ARG A 23 36.46 11.76 3.21
N ALA A 24 37.06 12.51 4.13
CA ALA A 24 36.53 12.67 5.48
C ALA A 24 35.15 13.34 5.50
N ILE A 25 34.92 14.34 4.64
CA ILE A 25 33.61 15.00 4.49
C ILE A 25 32.57 14.01 3.94
N VAL A 26 32.93 13.20 2.95
CA VAL A 26 32.03 12.14 2.43
C VAL A 26 31.66 11.17 3.57
N SER A 27 32.64 10.73 4.36
CA SER A 27 32.39 9.86 5.52
C SER A 27 31.48 10.52 6.58
N TYR A 28 31.62 11.81 6.85
CA TYR A 28 30.75 12.56 7.77
C TYR A 28 29.32 12.67 7.25
N VAL A 29 29.14 12.90 5.97
CA VAL A 29 27.81 12.95 5.34
C VAL A 29 27.11 11.59 5.41
N LEU A 30 27.85 10.50 5.16
CA LEU A 30 27.34 9.14 5.18
C LEU A 30 26.95 8.61 6.57
N ASN A 31 27.72 9.01 7.61
CA ASN A 31 27.59 8.44 8.94
C ASN A 31 27.00 9.44 9.98
N ASN A 32 26.46 10.57 9.55
CA ASN A 32 26.03 11.66 10.43
C ASN A 32 27.08 12.00 11.52
N GLY A 33 28.34 12.09 11.09
CA GLY A 33 29.47 12.27 11.99
C GLY A 33 29.44 13.60 12.76
N PRO A 34 30.33 13.78 13.75
CA PRO A 34 30.25 14.86 14.76
C PRO A 34 30.56 16.28 14.23
N ARG A 35 30.96 16.45 13.00
CA ARG A 35 31.18 17.75 12.38
C ARG A 35 29.96 18.20 11.56
N ASN A 36 29.51 19.42 11.84
CA ASN A 36 28.49 20.07 11.02
C ASN A 36 29.05 20.34 9.63
N VAL A 37 28.50 19.66 8.64
CA VAL A 37 28.75 19.90 7.22
C VAL A 37 27.67 20.86 6.73
N SER A 38 28.07 21.95 6.03
CA SER A 38 27.10 22.89 5.48
C SER A 38 26.12 22.17 4.51
N GLU A 39 24.88 22.66 4.49
CA GLU A 39 23.82 22.08 3.63
C GLU A 39 24.25 22.05 2.16
N GLN A 40 24.88 23.09 1.65
CA GLN A 40 25.43 23.15 0.29
C GLN A 40 26.48 22.04 0.05
N THR A 41 27.35 21.75 1.01
CA THR A 41 28.36 20.70 0.90
C THR A 41 27.71 19.31 0.99
N ARG A 42 26.73 19.14 1.88
CA ARG A 42 25.94 17.93 1.98
C ARG A 42 25.25 17.62 0.65
N ASN A 43 24.57 18.58 0.04
CA ASN A 43 23.89 18.44 -1.23
C ASN A 43 24.84 18.08 -2.38
N ARG A 44 26.05 18.64 -2.44
CA ARG A 44 27.06 18.23 -3.42
C ARG A 44 27.48 16.76 -3.28
N VAL A 45 27.69 16.31 -2.04
CA VAL A 45 28.05 14.91 -1.75
C VAL A 45 26.91 13.96 -2.11
N LEU A 46 25.65 14.26 -1.75
CA LEU A 46 24.49 13.45 -2.07
C LEU A 46 24.27 13.37 -3.60
N ASN A 47 24.43 14.48 -4.31
CA ASN A 47 24.37 14.49 -5.76
C ASN A 47 25.48 13.61 -6.38
N ALA A 48 26.71 13.69 -5.87
CA ALA A 48 27.81 12.84 -6.33
C ALA A 48 27.52 11.34 -6.09
N ILE A 49 26.95 11.00 -4.95
CA ILE A 49 26.52 9.63 -4.61
C ILE A 49 25.47 9.14 -5.60
N GLN A 50 24.47 9.99 -5.91
CA GLN A 50 23.41 9.67 -6.87
C GLN A 50 23.95 9.46 -8.27
N VAL A 51 24.74 10.42 -8.79
CA VAL A 51 25.28 10.38 -10.16
C VAL A 51 26.25 9.21 -10.36
N LEU A 52 27.10 8.94 -9.38
CA LEU A 52 28.09 7.86 -9.46
C LEU A 52 27.52 6.49 -9.06
N GLY A 53 26.33 6.44 -8.47
CA GLY A 53 25.75 5.20 -7.93
C GLY A 53 26.59 4.62 -6.78
N TYR A 54 27.24 5.48 -5.97
CA TYR A 54 28.10 5.02 -4.87
C TYR A 54 27.29 4.28 -3.79
N ARG A 55 27.85 3.14 -3.34
CA ARG A 55 27.25 2.27 -2.31
C ARG A 55 28.19 2.17 -1.09
N PRO A 56 27.73 2.57 0.11
CA PRO A 56 28.56 2.44 1.32
C PRO A 56 28.88 0.97 1.65
N ASN A 57 30.12 0.67 1.80
CA ASN A 57 30.69 -0.44 2.60
C ASN A 57 30.28 -1.89 2.27
N GLN A 58 30.46 -2.39 1.06
CA GLN A 58 30.17 -3.80 0.73
C GLN A 58 31.38 -4.69 0.44
N HIS A 59 32.58 -4.14 0.28
CA HIS A 59 33.76 -4.96 -0.01
C HIS A 59 34.17 -5.94 1.08
N ALA A 60 33.89 -5.67 2.35
CA ALA A 60 34.25 -6.53 3.45
C ALA A 60 33.25 -7.68 3.70
N GLN A 61 31.98 -7.51 3.28
CA GLN A 61 30.94 -8.55 3.41
C GLN A 61 30.90 -9.54 2.23
N ARG A 62 31.29 -9.11 1.03
CA ARG A 62 31.28 -9.94 -0.18
C ARG A 62 32.20 -11.16 -0.16
N LEU A 63 33.26 -11.15 0.61
CA LEU A 63 34.15 -12.29 0.77
C LEU A 63 33.58 -13.43 1.64
N LYS A 64 32.42 -13.20 2.31
CA LYS A 64 31.84 -14.16 3.26
C LYS A 64 30.44 -14.69 2.96
N LEU A 65 29.71 -14.08 2.03
CA LEU A 65 28.34 -14.53 1.71
C LEU A 65 28.25 -14.84 0.22
N ALA A 66 28.06 -16.12 -0.07
CA ALA A 66 27.90 -16.65 -1.41
C ALA A 66 26.77 -15.93 -2.20
N ALA A 67 26.86 -15.94 -3.52
CA ALA A 67 25.87 -15.42 -4.46
C ALA A 67 24.42 -15.87 -4.18
N SER A 68 24.23 -16.97 -3.46
CA SER A 68 22.93 -17.50 -3.05
C SER A 68 22.13 -16.63 -2.06
N ALA A 69 22.75 -15.70 -1.35
CA ALA A 69 22.05 -14.89 -0.35
C ALA A 69 21.18 -13.79 -1.00
N ALA A 70 21.60 -13.24 -2.14
CA ALA A 70 20.79 -12.25 -2.86
C ALA A 70 19.61 -12.90 -3.60
N GLU A 71 19.78 -14.14 -4.08
CA GLU A 71 18.75 -14.85 -4.85
C GLU A 71 17.45 -15.07 -4.07
N ASN A 72 17.52 -15.19 -2.75
CA ASN A 72 16.36 -15.39 -1.87
C ASN A 72 15.97 -14.13 -1.09
N SER A 73 16.50 -12.96 -1.46
CA SER A 73 16.25 -11.71 -0.74
C SER A 73 15.21 -10.84 -1.44
N ILE A 74 14.22 -10.42 -0.68
CA ILE A 74 13.08 -9.61 -1.13
C ILE A 74 13.10 -8.28 -0.40
N GLY A 75 12.93 -7.17 -1.14
CA GLY A 75 12.61 -5.87 -0.58
C GLY A 75 11.10 -5.65 -0.56
N ILE A 76 10.58 -5.00 0.47
CA ILE A 76 9.20 -4.54 0.52
C ILE A 76 9.22 -3.01 0.64
N ILE A 77 8.49 -2.35 -0.26
CA ILE A 77 8.34 -0.90 -0.25
C ILE A 77 6.85 -0.59 -0.16
N ALA A 78 6.49 0.21 0.83
CA ALA A 78 5.12 0.67 1.04
C ALA A 78 4.96 2.14 0.65
N GLY A 79 3.88 2.46 -0.04
CA GLY A 79 3.43 3.84 -0.25
C GLY A 79 2.81 4.42 1.02
N GLY A 80 2.79 5.75 1.13
CA GLY A 80 2.26 6.44 2.31
C GLY A 80 3.26 6.55 3.47
N LYS A 81 2.79 7.14 4.57
CA LYS A 81 3.61 7.37 5.77
C LYS A 81 3.48 6.22 6.76
N GLY A 82 4.57 5.90 7.44
CA GLY A 82 4.69 4.74 8.32
C GLY A 82 3.63 4.65 9.42
N SER A 83 3.38 5.73 10.13
CA SER A 83 2.36 5.80 11.19
C SER A 83 0.96 5.51 10.64
N ASN A 84 0.62 6.04 9.49
CA ASN A 84 -0.73 5.92 8.94
C ASN A 84 -1.00 4.57 8.27
N LEU A 85 0.02 3.87 7.77
CA LEU A 85 -0.16 2.59 7.09
C LEU A 85 -0.20 1.41 8.07
N LEU A 86 0.81 1.31 8.95
CA LEU A 86 0.95 0.13 9.82
C LEU A 86 0.01 0.15 11.03
N GLU A 87 -0.56 1.28 11.39
CA GLU A 87 -1.63 1.37 12.40
C GLU A 87 -2.97 0.85 11.87
N ARG A 88 -3.14 0.76 10.55
CA ARG A 88 -4.38 0.26 9.94
C ARG A 88 -4.41 -1.26 9.89
N PRO A 89 -5.46 -1.90 10.47
CA PRO A 89 -5.57 -3.36 10.55
C PRO A 89 -5.44 -4.07 9.20
N TYR A 90 -5.95 -3.47 8.13
CA TYR A 90 -5.86 -4.00 6.78
C TYR A 90 -4.40 -4.18 6.32
N TYR A 91 -3.59 -3.13 6.39
CA TYR A 91 -2.20 -3.17 5.93
C TYR A 91 -1.28 -3.92 6.87
N SER A 92 -1.48 -3.79 8.19
CA SER A 92 -0.69 -4.53 9.16
C SER A 92 -0.86 -6.04 9.00
N ALA A 93 -2.07 -6.52 8.66
CA ALA A 93 -2.32 -7.92 8.36
C ALA A 93 -1.60 -8.37 7.07
N ILE A 94 -1.58 -7.56 6.01
CA ILE A 94 -0.82 -7.88 4.78
C ILE A 94 0.67 -7.98 5.11
N VAL A 95 1.23 -7.02 5.85
CA VAL A 95 2.65 -7.02 6.23
C VAL A 95 2.99 -8.25 7.07
N ALA A 96 2.17 -8.60 8.06
CA ALA A 96 2.35 -9.82 8.86
C ALA A 96 2.38 -11.07 7.97
N ASN A 97 1.38 -11.23 7.08
CA ASN A 97 1.32 -12.35 6.15
C ASN A 97 2.55 -12.41 5.21
N LEU A 98 3.09 -11.26 4.79
CA LEU A 98 4.31 -11.21 3.96
C LEU A 98 5.52 -11.76 4.71
N PHE A 99 5.70 -11.42 6.00
CA PHE A 99 6.79 -11.96 6.82
C PHE A 99 6.63 -13.45 7.10
N ASP A 100 5.41 -13.88 7.46
CA ASP A 100 5.12 -15.30 7.74
C ASP A 100 5.36 -16.14 6.48
N ARG A 101 4.86 -15.69 5.32
CA ARG A 101 5.04 -16.41 4.07
C ARG A 101 6.49 -16.45 3.59
N ALA A 102 7.23 -15.37 3.77
CA ALA A 102 8.66 -15.34 3.50
C ALA A 102 9.40 -16.40 4.34
N HIS A 103 9.09 -16.49 5.63
CA HIS A 103 9.68 -17.46 6.54
C HIS A 103 9.37 -18.90 6.10
N GLU A 104 8.09 -19.22 5.80
CA GLU A 104 7.66 -20.55 5.33
C GLU A 104 8.39 -20.99 4.06
N LEU A 105 8.66 -20.06 3.15
CA LEU A 105 9.32 -20.31 1.87
C LEU A 105 10.85 -20.17 1.90
N ASN A 106 11.45 -20.00 3.10
CA ASN A 106 12.89 -19.73 3.26
C ASN A 106 13.36 -18.53 2.40
N GLN A 107 12.49 -17.51 2.24
CA GLN A 107 12.84 -16.24 1.62
C GLN A 107 13.23 -15.25 2.71
N GLN A 108 14.20 -14.39 2.43
CA GLN A 108 14.66 -13.38 3.36
C GLN A 108 14.04 -12.02 3.01
N ILE A 109 13.22 -11.44 3.91
CA ILE A 109 12.88 -10.02 3.79
C ILE A 109 14.12 -9.22 4.16
N ARG A 110 14.79 -8.68 3.15
CA ARG A 110 16.04 -7.91 3.33
C ARG A 110 15.81 -6.56 3.98
N PHE A 111 14.71 -5.91 3.60
CA PHE A 111 14.23 -4.68 4.22
C PHE A 111 12.73 -4.51 3.97
N PHE A 112 12.08 -3.81 4.89
CA PHE A 112 10.80 -3.16 4.71
C PHE A 112 11.03 -1.66 4.85
N SER A 113 10.52 -0.86 3.92
CA SER A 113 10.69 0.58 3.96
C SER A 113 9.50 1.31 3.36
N PHE A 114 9.34 2.57 3.75
CA PHE A 114 8.40 3.48 3.09
C PHE A 114 9.08 4.15 1.92
N PHE A 115 8.29 4.43 0.88
CA PHE A 115 8.80 4.98 -0.38
C PHE A 115 9.54 6.30 -0.18
N GLU A 116 9.11 7.14 0.76
CA GLU A 116 9.78 8.40 1.11
C GLU A 116 11.28 8.22 1.47
N ASN A 117 11.65 7.11 2.07
CA ASN A 117 13.05 6.82 2.41
C ASN A 117 13.94 6.61 1.18
N LEU A 118 13.33 6.29 0.03
CA LEU A 118 14.05 6.12 -1.24
C LEU A 118 14.48 7.46 -1.85
N THR A 119 13.98 8.58 -1.36
CA THR A 119 14.42 9.91 -1.76
C THR A 119 15.85 10.20 -1.27
N ASP A 120 16.33 9.48 -0.25
CA ASP A 120 17.75 9.50 0.14
C ASP A 120 18.58 8.64 -0.85
N PRO A 121 19.48 9.25 -1.63
CA PRO A 121 20.29 8.50 -2.60
C PRO A 121 21.18 7.43 -1.97
N VAL A 122 21.60 7.62 -0.72
CA VAL A 122 22.43 6.64 0.00
C VAL A 122 21.60 5.41 0.32
N PHE A 123 20.39 5.61 0.86
CA PHE A 123 19.46 4.52 1.16
C PHE A 123 19.05 3.79 -0.13
N PHE A 124 18.68 4.55 -1.18
CA PHE A 124 18.28 4.00 -2.47
C PHE A 124 19.38 3.13 -3.07
N ASN A 125 20.60 3.67 -3.25
CA ASN A 125 21.71 2.94 -3.86
C ASN A 125 22.17 1.72 -3.05
N LYS A 126 22.02 1.77 -1.71
CA LYS A 126 22.34 0.66 -0.83
C LYS A 126 21.36 -0.51 -0.99
N ASN A 127 20.06 -0.22 -1.03
CA ASN A 127 19.01 -1.24 -0.90
C ASN A 127 18.43 -1.67 -2.26
N ILE A 128 18.29 -0.74 -3.23
CA ILE A 128 17.72 -1.03 -4.55
C ILE A 128 18.85 -1.44 -5.51
N HIS A 129 19.29 -2.68 -5.37
CA HIS A 129 20.36 -3.22 -6.19
C HIS A 129 20.27 -4.74 -6.28
N ARG A 130 20.55 -5.32 -7.48
CA ARG A 130 20.50 -6.78 -7.77
C ARG A 130 21.38 -7.64 -6.89
N GLU A 131 22.41 -7.05 -6.28
CA GLU A 131 23.29 -7.77 -5.34
C GLU A 131 22.73 -7.82 -3.91
N GLU A 132 21.72 -7.02 -3.59
CA GLU A 132 21.08 -6.98 -2.27
C GLU A 132 19.76 -7.72 -2.24
N ILE A 133 18.97 -7.56 -3.31
CA ILE A 133 17.66 -8.15 -3.45
C ILE A 133 17.46 -8.71 -4.86
N SER A 134 16.75 -9.81 -4.96
CA SER A 134 16.32 -10.39 -6.24
C SER A 134 14.95 -9.94 -6.67
N SER A 135 14.13 -9.45 -5.74
CA SER A 135 12.72 -9.15 -6.01
C SER A 135 12.23 -8.01 -5.13
N LEU A 136 11.19 -7.33 -5.61
CA LEU A 136 10.49 -6.26 -4.88
C LEU A 136 8.99 -6.53 -4.81
N ILE A 137 8.40 -6.25 -3.65
CA ILE A 137 6.95 -6.14 -3.47
C ILE A 137 6.63 -4.67 -3.19
N LEU A 138 5.72 -4.11 -3.98
CA LEU A 138 5.22 -2.75 -3.80
C LEU A 138 3.83 -2.81 -3.18
N LEU A 139 3.69 -2.35 -1.95
CA LEU A 139 2.44 -2.28 -1.21
C LEU A 139 1.86 -0.87 -1.33
N HIS A 140 0.58 -0.76 -1.70
CA HIS A 140 -0.12 0.52 -1.90
C HIS A 140 0.59 1.48 -2.86
N PRO A 141 0.90 1.02 -4.09
CA PRO A 141 1.79 1.73 -5.00
C PRO A 141 1.22 3.05 -5.54
N SER A 142 -0.11 3.25 -5.53
CA SER A 142 -0.73 4.53 -5.92
C SER A 142 -0.23 5.72 -5.09
N MET A 143 0.04 5.51 -3.80
CA MET A 143 0.58 6.55 -2.93
C MET A 143 2.04 6.91 -3.23
N MET A 144 2.75 6.10 -4.02
CA MET A 144 4.12 6.40 -4.47
C MET A 144 4.15 7.41 -5.62
N LEU A 145 3.00 7.66 -6.27
CA LEU A 145 2.86 8.59 -7.40
C LEU A 145 2.38 9.99 -6.97
N SER A 146 2.32 10.27 -5.67
CA SER A 146 1.75 11.51 -5.12
C SER A 146 2.54 12.78 -5.50
N GLU A 147 3.83 12.65 -5.84
CA GLU A 147 4.70 13.77 -6.19
C GLU A 147 5.46 13.52 -7.50
N PRO A 148 5.65 14.55 -8.37
CA PRO A 148 6.37 14.40 -9.63
C PRO A 148 7.82 13.91 -9.46
N ALA A 149 8.49 14.25 -8.37
CA ALA A 149 9.85 13.81 -8.08
C ALA A 149 9.94 12.29 -7.85
N HIS A 150 8.85 11.65 -7.45
CA HIS A 150 8.79 10.22 -7.22
C HIS A 150 8.84 9.39 -8.51
N ASP A 151 8.37 9.94 -9.63
CA ASP A 151 8.40 9.26 -10.94
C ASP A 151 9.82 8.81 -11.32
N GLN A 152 10.81 9.67 -11.14
CA GLN A 152 12.22 9.36 -11.47
C GLN A 152 12.76 8.22 -10.58
N ILE A 153 12.43 8.23 -9.29
CA ILE A 153 12.87 7.18 -8.34
C ILE A 153 12.26 5.82 -8.73
N LEU A 154 10.95 5.81 -9.03
CA LEU A 154 10.25 4.60 -9.46
C LEU A 154 10.85 4.04 -10.76
N ARG A 155 11.12 4.86 -11.76
CA ARG A 155 11.76 4.41 -13.00
C ARG A 155 13.13 3.82 -12.76
N GLN A 156 13.97 4.50 -11.97
CA GLN A 156 15.30 3.96 -11.62
C GLN A 156 15.21 2.65 -10.85
N MET A 157 14.20 2.47 -9.99
CA MET A 157 13.96 1.23 -9.28
C MET A 157 13.59 0.09 -10.24
N ILE A 158 12.66 0.35 -11.18
CA ILE A 158 12.22 -0.60 -12.20
C ILE A 158 13.38 -0.99 -13.14
N GLU A 159 14.25 -0.07 -13.50
CA GLU A 159 15.46 -0.35 -14.31
C GLU A 159 16.49 -1.23 -13.58
N ARG A 160 16.50 -1.18 -12.24
CA ARG A 160 17.48 -1.94 -11.43
C ARG A 160 17.02 -3.32 -11.06
N ILE A 161 15.73 -3.50 -10.80
CA ILE A 161 15.15 -4.77 -10.32
C ILE A 161 14.12 -5.24 -11.32
N ASP A 162 14.34 -6.41 -11.91
CA ASP A 162 13.48 -6.96 -12.97
C ASP A 162 12.24 -7.67 -12.40
N ASN A 163 12.33 -8.25 -11.19
CA ASN A 163 11.28 -9.05 -10.58
C ASN A 163 10.51 -8.21 -9.53
N ILE A 164 9.48 -7.52 -9.99
CA ILE A 164 8.66 -6.63 -9.17
C ILE A 164 7.20 -7.07 -9.26
N ILE A 165 6.48 -7.02 -8.14
CA ILE A 165 5.03 -7.18 -8.10
C ILE A 165 4.39 -6.09 -7.26
N CYS A 166 3.27 -5.55 -7.73
CA CYS A 166 2.44 -4.60 -7.02
C CYS A 166 1.30 -5.32 -6.30
N LEU A 167 0.97 -4.89 -5.09
CA LEU A 167 -0.23 -5.31 -4.39
C LEU A 167 -1.28 -4.20 -4.49
N GLU A 168 -2.54 -4.60 -4.72
CA GLU A 168 -3.76 -3.79 -4.85
C GLU A 168 -3.95 -3.13 -6.22
N GLN A 169 -2.92 -2.53 -6.80
CA GLN A 169 -3.00 -1.77 -8.06
C GLN A 169 -1.73 -1.92 -8.87
N SER A 170 -1.83 -1.83 -10.20
CA SER A 170 -0.68 -1.75 -11.09
C SER A 170 -0.25 -0.30 -11.29
N ILE A 171 1.06 -0.06 -11.28
CA ILE A 171 1.70 1.16 -11.74
C ILE A 171 2.72 0.83 -12.83
N TYR A 172 2.93 1.72 -13.79
CA TYR A 172 3.88 1.53 -14.92
C TYR A 172 3.73 0.21 -15.66
N ASN A 173 2.53 -0.36 -15.73
CA ASN A 173 2.26 -1.69 -16.28
C ASN A 173 3.04 -2.83 -15.61
N LEU A 174 3.48 -2.64 -14.37
CA LEU A 174 4.05 -3.71 -13.58
C LEU A 174 3.00 -4.78 -13.26
N PRO A 175 3.43 -6.05 -13.11
CA PRO A 175 2.56 -7.10 -12.62
C PRO A 175 1.89 -6.71 -11.31
N ALA A 176 0.61 -7.01 -11.17
CA ALA A 176 -0.10 -6.65 -9.96
C ALA A 176 -1.15 -7.70 -9.55
N LEU A 177 -1.38 -7.79 -8.27
CA LEU A 177 -2.56 -8.42 -7.69
C LEU A 177 -3.58 -7.32 -7.44
N VAL A 178 -4.60 -7.24 -8.27
CA VAL A 178 -5.51 -6.10 -8.34
C VAL A 178 -6.79 -6.39 -7.57
N LEU A 179 -7.25 -5.39 -6.82
CA LEU A 179 -8.56 -5.37 -6.19
C LEU A 179 -9.50 -4.50 -7.01
N ASP A 180 -10.64 -5.07 -7.43
CA ASP A 180 -11.70 -4.28 -8.05
C ASP A 180 -12.54 -3.59 -6.97
N LEU A 181 -12.06 -2.44 -6.50
CA LEU A 181 -12.75 -1.64 -5.50
C LEU A 181 -14.11 -1.12 -6.00
N SER A 182 -14.26 -0.94 -7.32
CA SER A 182 -15.54 -0.57 -7.92
C SER A 182 -16.54 -1.72 -7.84
N ALA A 183 -16.13 -2.95 -8.17
CA ALA A 183 -17.00 -4.12 -8.01
C ALA A 183 -17.32 -4.42 -6.54
N ALA A 184 -16.36 -4.20 -5.62
CA ALA A 184 -16.59 -4.37 -4.19
C ALA A 184 -17.64 -3.38 -3.66
N ALA A 185 -17.55 -2.11 -4.05
CA ALA A 185 -18.54 -1.09 -3.68
C ALA A 185 -19.91 -1.38 -4.28
N GLU A 186 -19.97 -1.78 -5.57
CA GLU A 186 -21.22 -2.19 -6.20
C GLU A 186 -21.89 -3.33 -5.45
N MET A 187 -21.13 -4.37 -5.07
CA MET A 187 -21.63 -5.53 -4.34
C MET A 187 -22.20 -5.14 -2.97
N ALA A 188 -21.47 -4.31 -2.20
CA ALA A 188 -21.88 -3.85 -0.88
C ALA A 188 -23.15 -3.00 -0.92
N VAL A 189 -23.26 -2.10 -1.91
CA VAL A 189 -24.39 -1.17 -2.07
C VAL A 189 -25.60 -1.89 -2.66
N SER A 190 -25.42 -2.78 -3.65
CA SER A 190 -26.52 -3.58 -4.21
C SER A 190 -27.18 -4.43 -3.13
N HIS A 191 -26.41 -5.01 -2.21
CA HIS A 191 -26.95 -5.74 -1.07
C HIS A 191 -27.89 -4.87 -0.20
N LEU A 192 -27.52 -3.62 0.10
CA LEU A 192 -28.40 -2.71 0.82
C LEU A 192 -29.68 -2.40 0.04
N ILE A 193 -29.57 -2.21 -1.28
CA ILE A 193 -30.73 -1.94 -2.12
C ILE A 193 -31.67 -3.16 -2.19
N GLU A 194 -31.11 -4.37 -2.29
CA GLU A 194 -31.89 -5.64 -2.25
C GLU A 194 -32.61 -5.85 -0.91
N LEU A 195 -32.11 -5.28 0.19
CA LEU A 195 -32.80 -5.23 1.49
C LEU A 195 -33.89 -4.15 1.57
N GLY A 196 -34.06 -3.33 0.51
CA GLY A 196 -35.10 -2.31 0.40
C GLY A 196 -34.67 -0.90 0.79
N HIS A 197 -33.36 -0.64 0.92
CA HIS A 197 -32.86 0.70 1.22
C HIS A 197 -32.73 1.52 -0.08
N GLU A 198 -33.42 2.69 -0.14
CA GLU A 198 -33.37 3.63 -1.26
C GLU A 198 -32.53 4.87 -0.94
N HIS A 199 -32.39 5.21 0.35
CA HIS A 199 -31.62 6.34 0.85
C HIS A 199 -30.34 5.83 1.53
N ILE A 200 -29.27 5.70 0.74
CA ILE A 200 -28.01 5.12 1.18
C ILE A 200 -26.92 6.20 1.16
N GLY A 201 -26.36 6.53 2.33
CA GLY A 201 -25.22 7.41 2.45
C GLY A 201 -23.91 6.70 2.12
N PHE A 202 -22.88 7.47 1.73
CA PHE A 202 -21.56 6.93 1.46
C PHE A 202 -20.46 7.72 2.18
N LEU A 203 -19.74 7.03 3.07
CA LEU A 203 -18.50 7.50 3.68
C LEU A 203 -17.35 7.12 2.76
N ALA A 204 -17.02 7.99 1.81
CA ALA A 204 -16.20 7.71 0.65
C ALA A 204 -14.71 7.97 0.89
N LEU A 205 -13.85 7.23 0.17
CA LEU A 205 -12.52 7.65 -0.18
C LEU A 205 -12.49 8.10 -1.65
N SER A 206 -11.54 8.96 -2.01
CA SER A 206 -11.42 9.51 -3.37
C SER A 206 -10.77 8.51 -4.33
N ASP A 207 -11.49 7.41 -4.63
CA ASP A 207 -11.04 6.32 -5.48
C ASP A 207 -12.19 5.63 -6.24
N ASP A 208 -11.93 4.46 -6.82
CA ASP A 208 -12.86 3.72 -7.70
C ASP A 208 -14.13 3.23 -7.00
N ARG A 209 -14.19 3.23 -5.65
CA ARG A 209 -15.41 2.91 -4.89
C ARG A 209 -16.57 3.85 -5.21
N ILE A 210 -16.26 5.12 -5.54
CA ILE A 210 -17.28 6.08 -5.96
C ILE A 210 -17.97 5.63 -7.26
N ALA A 211 -17.20 5.10 -8.20
CA ALA A 211 -17.77 4.56 -9.43
C ALA A 211 -18.67 3.34 -9.18
N GLY A 212 -18.26 2.43 -8.29
CA GLY A 212 -19.05 1.27 -7.87
C GLY A 212 -20.36 1.64 -7.18
N TYR A 213 -20.32 2.60 -6.25
CA TYR A 213 -21.51 3.13 -5.59
C TYR A 213 -22.52 3.70 -6.62
N LYS A 214 -22.06 4.56 -7.53
CA LYS A 214 -22.89 5.12 -8.60
C LYS A 214 -23.45 4.05 -9.51
N ARG A 215 -22.66 3.03 -9.84
CA ARG A 215 -23.09 1.92 -10.70
C ARG A 215 -24.17 1.09 -10.04
N ALA A 216 -24.05 0.76 -8.75
CA ALA A 216 -25.08 0.04 -8.01
C ALA A 216 -26.42 0.80 -8.02
N LEU A 217 -26.42 2.11 -7.70
CA LEU A 217 -27.62 2.94 -7.77
C LEU A 217 -28.24 2.91 -9.17
N THR A 218 -27.44 3.09 -10.21
CA THR A 218 -27.91 3.11 -11.61
C THR A 218 -28.53 1.76 -12.02
N LEU A 219 -27.92 0.64 -11.66
CA LEU A 219 -28.41 -0.71 -11.98
C LEU A 219 -29.77 -0.99 -11.35
N HIS A 220 -30.03 -0.42 -10.16
CA HIS A 220 -31.30 -0.58 -9.46
C HIS A 220 -32.29 0.58 -9.68
N GLY A 221 -31.99 1.51 -10.60
CA GLY A 221 -32.88 2.63 -10.93
C GLY A 221 -32.99 3.72 -9.87
N LEU A 222 -32.04 3.80 -8.93
CA LEU A 222 -32.00 4.82 -7.89
C LEU A 222 -31.17 6.04 -8.35
N PRO A 223 -31.57 7.27 -7.98
CA PRO A 223 -30.82 8.47 -8.33
C PRO A 223 -29.54 8.60 -7.47
N PHE A 224 -28.43 8.96 -8.09
CA PHE A 224 -27.25 9.43 -7.36
C PHE A 224 -27.53 10.83 -6.77
N ARG A 225 -27.25 10.99 -5.50
CA ARG A 225 -27.36 12.26 -4.77
C ARG A 225 -26.02 12.60 -4.16
N GLU A 226 -25.43 13.72 -4.60
CA GLU A 226 -24.11 14.15 -4.13
C GLU A 226 -24.10 14.44 -2.63
N GLU A 227 -25.20 14.97 -2.11
CA GLU A 227 -25.41 15.25 -0.70
C GLU A 227 -25.44 14.01 0.22
N TYR A 228 -25.50 12.81 -0.35
CA TYR A 228 -25.41 11.54 0.40
C TYR A 228 -23.96 11.03 0.51
N MET A 229 -22.98 11.72 -0.06
CA MET A 229 -21.60 11.31 -0.08
C MET A 229 -20.72 12.29 0.70
N CYS A 230 -19.95 11.77 1.66
CA CYS A 230 -18.91 12.50 2.36
C CYS A 230 -17.56 11.89 2.05
N VAL A 231 -16.59 12.71 1.60
CA VAL A 231 -15.22 12.26 1.35
C VAL A 231 -14.42 12.36 2.64
N LEU A 232 -13.88 11.23 3.08
CA LEU A 232 -13.12 11.09 4.32
C LEU A 232 -11.66 11.56 4.15
N ASP A 233 -11.09 12.09 5.23
CA ASP A 233 -9.64 12.25 5.34
C ASP A 233 -9.00 10.89 5.61
N GLY A 234 -8.35 10.32 4.61
CA GLY A 234 -7.66 9.03 4.73
C GLY A 234 -6.50 9.02 5.73
N THR A 235 -5.99 10.19 6.14
CA THR A 235 -4.92 10.32 7.16
C THR A 235 -5.47 10.31 8.59
N ALA A 236 -6.75 10.64 8.77
CA ALA A 236 -7.47 10.69 10.04
C ALA A 236 -8.76 9.84 9.97
N MET A 237 -8.67 8.62 9.46
CA MET A 237 -9.79 7.76 9.07
C MET A 237 -10.89 7.67 10.12
N LEU A 238 -10.55 7.29 11.35
CA LEU A 238 -11.54 7.06 12.40
C LEU A 238 -12.27 8.34 12.82
N SER A 239 -11.54 9.43 13.10
CA SER A 239 -12.14 10.69 13.50
C SER A 239 -12.93 11.34 12.36
N SER A 240 -12.42 11.30 11.14
CA SER A 240 -13.11 11.80 9.97
C SER A 240 -14.41 11.03 9.72
N ALA A 241 -14.40 9.71 9.77
CA ALA A 241 -15.60 8.89 9.56
C ALA A 241 -16.64 9.13 10.68
N TYR A 242 -16.20 9.24 11.94
CA TYR A 242 -17.09 9.56 13.07
C TYR A 242 -17.78 10.92 12.88
N GLU A 243 -17.01 11.99 12.62
CA GLU A 243 -17.54 13.34 12.44
C GLU A 243 -18.44 13.45 11.21
N MET A 244 -18.03 12.87 10.07
CA MET A 244 -18.80 12.90 8.83
C MET A 244 -20.09 12.07 8.94
N THR A 245 -20.11 10.98 9.71
CA THR A 245 -21.35 10.24 9.97
C THR A 245 -22.36 11.11 10.70
N ILE A 246 -21.95 11.81 11.75
CA ILE A 246 -22.83 12.72 12.48
C ILE A 246 -23.37 13.80 11.55
N ALA A 247 -22.49 14.48 10.81
CA ALA A 247 -22.90 15.54 9.90
C ALA A 247 -23.87 15.03 8.82
N LEU A 248 -23.62 13.84 8.29
CA LEU A 248 -24.43 13.26 7.22
C LEU A 248 -25.83 12.91 7.69
N ILE A 249 -26.00 12.25 8.85
CA ILE A 249 -27.32 11.89 9.38
C ILE A 249 -28.12 13.10 9.85
N GLU A 250 -27.47 14.16 10.34
CA GLU A 250 -28.12 15.40 10.72
C GLU A 250 -28.62 16.20 9.51
N GLN A 251 -27.86 16.21 8.42
CA GLN A 251 -28.23 16.89 7.18
C GLN A 251 -29.22 16.09 6.33
N GLN A 252 -29.18 14.76 6.43
CA GLN A 252 -29.95 13.84 5.59
C GLN A 252 -30.75 12.83 6.47
N PRO A 253 -31.75 13.29 7.22
CA PRO A 253 -32.48 12.43 8.17
C PRO A 253 -33.29 11.30 7.53
N GLN A 254 -33.45 11.32 6.20
CA GLN A 254 -34.09 10.25 5.45
C GLN A 254 -33.18 9.04 5.15
N LEU A 255 -31.90 9.10 5.46
CA LEU A 255 -30.99 7.99 5.27
C LEU A 255 -31.42 6.78 6.12
N THR A 256 -31.42 5.62 5.51
CA THR A 256 -31.73 4.33 6.16
C THR A 256 -30.57 3.35 6.12
N ALA A 257 -29.52 3.66 5.34
CA ALA A 257 -28.32 2.86 5.28
C ALA A 257 -27.07 3.70 5.00
N LEU A 258 -25.90 3.16 5.35
CA LEU A 258 -24.60 3.72 5.03
C LEU A 258 -23.71 2.64 4.39
N PHE A 259 -23.08 2.99 3.29
CA PHE A 259 -21.90 2.27 2.79
C PHE A 259 -20.65 2.99 3.28
N ALA A 260 -19.76 2.29 3.96
CA ALA A 260 -18.46 2.81 4.39
C ALA A 260 -17.33 2.28 3.50
N ALA A 261 -16.38 3.15 3.15
CA ALA A 261 -15.29 2.79 2.24
C ALA A 261 -14.45 1.61 2.74
N ASN A 262 -14.38 1.41 4.05
CA ASN A 262 -13.69 0.28 4.69
C ASN A 262 -14.27 -0.02 6.08
N ASP A 263 -13.81 -1.12 6.69
CA ASP A 263 -14.28 -1.54 8.03
C ASP A 263 -13.97 -0.52 9.12
N GLU A 264 -12.83 0.19 9.06
CA GLU A 264 -12.47 1.21 10.05
C GLU A 264 -13.49 2.37 10.03
N ALA A 265 -13.85 2.85 8.84
CA ALA A 265 -14.87 3.88 8.69
C ALA A 265 -16.25 3.38 9.18
N ALA A 266 -16.60 2.13 8.90
CA ALA A 266 -17.84 1.53 9.38
C ALA A 266 -17.89 1.43 10.91
N ILE A 267 -16.79 1.02 11.55
CA ILE A 267 -16.69 0.93 13.01
C ILE A 267 -16.86 2.32 13.65
N ALA A 268 -16.22 3.34 13.08
CA ALA A 268 -16.38 4.71 13.55
C ALA A 268 -17.81 5.24 13.33
N ALA A 269 -18.45 4.86 12.21
CA ALA A 269 -19.85 5.19 11.94
C ALA A 269 -20.81 4.53 12.94
N ILE A 270 -20.59 3.25 13.28
CA ILE A 270 -21.37 2.54 14.30
C ILE A 270 -21.28 3.26 15.66
N ALA A 271 -20.06 3.67 16.06
CA ALA A 271 -19.88 4.43 17.30
C ALA A 271 -20.60 5.79 17.26
N ALA A 272 -20.51 6.52 16.14
CA ALA A 272 -21.20 7.81 15.96
C ALA A 272 -22.72 7.70 16.03
N LEU A 273 -23.29 6.66 15.40
CA LEU A 273 -24.73 6.37 15.45
C LEU A 273 -25.17 6.03 16.86
N HIS A 274 -24.44 5.15 17.54
CA HIS A 274 -24.72 4.78 18.94
C HIS A 274 -24.75 6.00 19.86
N ASP A 275 -23.79 6.93 19.73
CA ASP A 275 -23.73 8.15 20.53
C ASP A 275 -24.89 9.14 20.24
N ARG A 276 -25.56 8.95 19.11
CA ARG A 276 -26.80 9.68 18.73
C ARG A 276 -28.07 8.90 19.07
N GLY A 277 -27.96 7.75 19.75
CA GLY A 277 -29.08 6.92 20.14
C GLY A 277 -29.72 6.13 18.99
N LEU A 278 -29.01 6.01 17.85
CA LEU A 278 -29.46 5.25 16.69
C LEU A 278 -28.90 3.84 16.71
N SER A 279 -29.73 2.86 16.38
CA SER A 279 -29.40 1.45 16.36
C SER A 279 -28.98 0.98 14.98
N VAL A 280 -27.94 0.15 14.92
CA VAL A 280 -27.53 -0.55 13.71
C VAL A 280 -27.94 -2.02 13.89
N PRO A 281 -28.69 -2.63 12.96
CA PRO A 281 -29.16 -2.11 11.68
C PRO A 281 -30.53 -1.44 11.70
N ASP A 282 -31.24 -1.39 12.84
CA ASP A 282 -32.69 -1.10 12.90
C ASP A 282 -33.04 0.31 12.42
N ASP A 283 -32.22 1.32 12.76
CA ASP A 283 -32.39 2.71 12.25
C ASP A 283 -31.54 2.95 10.98
N ILE A 284 -30.26 2.51 11.00
CA ILE A 284 -29.32 2.68 9.89
C ILE A 284 -28.57 1.36 9.68
N ALA A 285 -28.78 0.73 8.53
CA ALA A 285 -28.00 -0.43 8.08
C ALA A 285 -26.60 -0.01 7.61
N ILE A 286 -25.58 -0.87 7.81
CA ILE A 286 -24.20 -0.55 7.40
C ILE A 286 -23.56 -1.71 6.65
N THR A 287 -22.89 -1.38 5.54
CA THR A 287 -21.96 -2.27 4.83
C THR A 287 -20.60 -1.61 4.64
N ALA A 288 -19.55 -2.43 4.45
CA ALA A 288 -18.18 -1.95 4.25
C ALA A 288 -17.36 -2.85 3.32
N ILE A 289 -16.05 -2.60 3.25
CA ILE A 289 -15.05 -3.41 2.56
C ILE A 289 -13.91 -3.69 3.53
N ASP A 290 -13.23 -4.80 3.42
CA ASP A 290 -11.96 -5.32 3.96
C ASP A 290 -12.12 -6.69 4.64
N ASN A 291 -13.18 -6.92 5.40
CA ASN A 291 -13.38 -8.10 6.25
C ASN A 291 -12.21 -8.32 7.22
N THR A 292 -11.88 -7.29 8.00
CA THR A 292 -10.90 -7.39 9.08
C THR A 292 -11.41 -8.29 10.21
N GLU A 293 -10.53 -8.80 11.05
CA GLU A 293 -10.93 -9.64 12.21
C GLU A 293 -11.91 -8.90 13.14
N THR A 294 -11.73 -7.59 13.30
CA THR A 294 -12.60 -6.73 14.11
C THR A 294 -14.04 -6.72 13.58
N ALA A 295 -14.26 -6.79 12.27
CA ALA A 295 -15.58 -6.78 11.64
C ALA A 295 -16.48 -7.94 12.14
N ALA A 296 -15.89 -9.08 12.46
CA ALA A 296 -16.62 -10.25 12.93
C ALA A 296 -16.96 -10.19 14.43
N ILE A 297 -16.21 -9.44 15.24
CA ILE A 297 -16.33 -9.45 16.71
C ILE A 297 -17.04 -8.23 17.28
N ILE A 298 -17.14 -7.10 16.55
CA ILE A 298 -17.92 -5.93 16.98
C ILE A 298 -19.42 -6.27 17.06
N ARG A 299 -20.18 -5.40 17.69
CA ARG A 299 -21.65 -5.54 17.77
C ARG A 299 -22.32 -4.25 17.31
N PRO A 300 -23.22 -4.38 16.32
CA PRO A 300 -23.51 -5.58 15.52
C PRO A 300 -22.29 -6.02 14.68
N ALA A 301 -22.20 -7.32 14.37
CA ALA A 301 -21.14 -7.84 13.50
C ALA A 301 -21.29 -7.27 12.09
N LEU A 302 -20.18 -6.81 11.49
CA LEU A 302 -20.18 -5.99 10.28
C LEU A 302 -20.31 -6.82 9.00
N THR A 303 -21.32 -6.51 8.19
CA THR A 303 -21.45 -6.95 6.80
C THR A 303 -20.42 -6.22 5.96
N THR A 304 -19.53 -6.96 5.29
CA THR A 304 -18.38 -6.37 4.59
C THR A 304 -17.93 -7.24 3.42
N VAL A 305 -17.39 -6.61 2.37
CA VAL A 305 -16.80 -7.34 1.26
C VAL A 305 -15.40 -7.82 1.66
N ASN A 306 -15.19 -9.13 1.56
CA ASN A 306 -13.91 -9.75 1.87
C ASN A 306 -12.85 -9.41 0.83
N VAL A 307 -11.73 -8.88 1.29
CA VAL A 307 -10.49 -8.75 0.52
C VAL A 307 -9.57 -9.91 0.92
N PRO A 308 -9.20 -10.80 -0.01
CA PRO A 308 -8.45 -12.01 0.29
C PRO A 308 -6.96 -11.72 0.49
N ARG A 309 -6.61 -11.08 1.63
CA ARG A 309 -5.24 -10.60 1.95
C ARG A 309 -4.21 -11.72 2.01
N ARG A 310 -4.61 -12.90 2.53
CA ARG A 310 -3.72 -14.06 2.64
C ARG A 310 -3.42 -14.63 1.26
N GLU A 311 -4.45 -14.81 0.44
CA GLU A 311 -4.32 -15.28 -0.93
C GLU A 311 -3.53 -14.29 -1.80
N MET A 312 -3.71 -12.99 -1.59
CA MET A 312 -2.92 -11.95 -2.23
C MET A 312 -1.42 -12.17 -1.98
N VAL A 313 -1.03 -12.39 -0.73
CA VAL A 313 0.37 -12.64 -0.37
C VAL A 313 0.85 -13.95 -0.97
N GLU A 314 0.04 -15.00 -0.93
CA GLU A 314 0.36 -16.30 -1.53
C GLU A 314 0.67 -16.17 -3.02
N TYR A 315 -0.21 -15.53 -3.79
CA TYR A 315 0.00 -15.30 -5.22
C TYR A 315 1.22 -14.41 -5.49
N ALA A 316 1.50 -13.41 -4.64
CA ALA A 316 2.68 -12.57 -4.78
C ALA A 316 3.97 -13.41 -4.72
N PHE A 317 4.10 -14.28 -3.73
CA PHE A 317 5.26 -15.15 -3.63
C PHE A 317 5.33 -16.18 -4.75
N GLN A 318 4.20 -16.80 -5.13
CA GLN A 318 4.15 -17.71 -6.27
C GLN A 318 4.64 -17.02 -7.55
N PHE A 319 4.18 -15.80 -7.80
CA PHE A 319 4.63 -14.99 -8.92
C PHE A 319 6.14 -14.74 -8.86
N LEU A 320 6.66 -14.18 -7.76
CA LEU A 320 8.09 -13.85 -7.63
C LEU A 320 8.99 -15.06 -7.80
N LEU A 321 8.60 -16.21 -7.27
CA LEU A 321 9.37 -17.44 -7.39
C LEU A 321 9.30 -18.02 -8.81
N SER A 322 8.14 -17.97 -9.46
CA SER A 322 7.98 -18.45 -10.85
C SER A 322 8.83 -17.63 -11.83
N GLN A 323 8.90 -16.32 -11.66
CA GLN A 323 9.70 -15.42 -12.50
C GLN A 323 11.21 -15.73 -12.43
N ARG A 324 11.71 -16.31 -11.35
CA ARG A 324 13.11 -16.72 -11.23
C ARG A 324 13.42 -17.95 -12.10
N VAL A 325 12.44 -18.85 -12.25
CA VAL A 325 12.63 -20.11 -12.98
C VAL A 325 12.22 -19.95 -14.45
N HIS A 326 11.13 -19.27 -14.70
CA HIS A 326 10.54 -19.07 -16.02
C HIS A 326 10.13 -17.60 -16.19
N PRO A 327 11.07 -16.69 -16.52
CA PRO A 327 10.73 -15.29 -16.75
C PRO A 327 9.72 -15.13 -17.88
N VAL A 328 8.61 -14.48 -17.59
CA VAL A 328 7.58 -14.11 -18.59
C VAL A 328 7.78 -12.66 -19.00
N ALA A 329 7.85 -12.39 -20.30
CA ALA A 329 8.17 -11.06 -20.84
C ALA A 329 7.12 -9.98 -20.55
N SER A 330 5.87 -10.36 -20.28
CA SER A 330 4.78 -9.44 -19.91
C SER A 330 3.82 -10.18 -18.97
N PRO A 331 4.13 -10.25 -17.68
CA PRO A 331 3.25 -10.87 -16.72
C PRO A 331 1.96 -10.05 -16.57
N ALA A 332 0.81 -10.71 -16.71
CA ALA A 332 -0.49 -10.09 -16.55
C ALA A 332 -0.78 -9.78 -15.07
N SER A 333 -1.54 -8.73 -14.83
CA SER A 333 -2.15 -8.50 -13.51
C SER A 333 -3.22 -9.56 -13.24
N ILE A 334 -3.33 -9.99 -11.99
CA ILE A 334 -4.33 -10.96 -11.54
C ILE A 334 -5.38 -10.20 -10.74
N MET A 335 -6.64 -10.28 -11.17
CA MET A 335 -7.76 -9.79 -10.39
C MET A 335 -8.06 -10.79 -9.26
N LEU A 336 -8.07 -10.31 -8.02
CA LEU A 336 -8.40 -11.14 -6.86
C LEU A 336 -9.92 -11.30 -6.73
N PRO A 337 -10.40 -12.50 -6.37
CA PRO A 337 -11.82 -12.72 -6.12
C PRO A 337 -12.25 -11.98 -4.86
N ILE A 338 -13.43 -11.37 -4.91
CA ILE A 338 -14.07 -10.72 -3.77
C ILE A 338 -15.42 -11.39 -3.49
N GLU A 339 -15.86 -11.35 -2.24
CA GLU A 339 -17.17 -11.88 -1.82
C GLU A 339 -17.77 -11.05 -0.71
N LEU A 340 -19.09 -10.94 -0.66
CA LEU A 340 -19.79 -10.27 0.43
C LEU A 340 -19.99 -11.23 1.60
N ILE A 341 -19.52 -10.86 2.77
CA ILE A 341 -19.74 -11.58 4.02
C ILE A 341 -20.88 -10.90 4.78
N VAL A 342 -22.06 -11.46 4.65
CA VAL A 342 -23.26 -10.91 5.27
C VAL A 342 -23.28 -11.25 6.75
N ARG A 343 -23.49 -10.22 7.60
CA ARG A 343 -23.58 -10.31 9.06
C ARG A 343 -24.75 -9.46 9.58
N GLU A 344 -24.68 -9.01 10.84
CA GLU A 344 -25.78 -8.34 11.55
C GLU A 344 -26.01 -6.89 11.08
N SER A 345 -24.96 -6.15 10.73
CA SER A 345 -25.01 -4.68 10.52
C SER A 345 -25.85 -4.22 9.32
N SER A 346 -26.16 -5.11 8.38
CA SER A 346 -27.03 -4.81 7.24
C SER A 346 -28.48 -5.26 7.41
N GLY A 347 -28.86 -5.78 8.59
CA GLY A 347 -30.18 -6.34 8.79
C GLY A 347 -30.37 -7.75 8.26
N ALA A 348 -29.29 -8.48 7.96
CA ALA A 348 -29.38 -9.88 7.57
C ALA A 348 -29.91 -10.74 8.73
N PRO A 349 -30.65 -11.83 8.44
CA PRO A 349 -31.23 -12.68 9.46
C PRO A 349 -30.15 -13.19 10.41
N ARG A 350 -30.39 -13.06 11.72
CA ARG A 350 -29.54 -13.67 12.74
C ARG A 350 -29.68 -15.19 12.60
N ARG A 351 -28.59 -15.89 12.34
CA ARG A 351 -28.54 -17.35 12.34
C ARG A 351 -28.49 -17.90 13.75
#